data_651c49837fb9479def1085ba49243d25
#
_entry.id   651c49837fb9479def1085ba49243d25
#
_cell.length_a   1.000
_cell.length_b   1.000
_cell.length_c   1.000
_cell.angle_alpha   90.00
_cell.angle_beta   90.00
_cell.angle_gamma   90.00
#
_symmetry.space_group_name_H-M   'P 1'
#
loop_
_entity.id
_entity.type
_entity.pdbx_description
1 polymer ?
#
loop_
_entity_poly.entity_id
_entity_poly.type
_entity_poly.pdbx_seq_one_letter_code
_entity_poly.pdbx_strand_id
1 'polypeptide(L)'
;MSLPQTHMTQSPDILCIGSVLWDVIGRSTRAMQAGSDVPGRITRLPGGVAMNIAMTLKRFDLHPALLSVVGQDLDGQELIAAAEVLGLNTEYLYRSQDLPTDRYMAIEGSNGLIAAIADAHSLEAAGDKILRPLADGRLGRAEQPFHGLIALDGNLTVGLLAQIAASPLFARADLRIAPASPGKAERLLPLLGHPGATLYVNVEEAELILGRDFS
;
A
#
# COMPACT_ATOMS: atom_id res chain seq x y z
N MET A 1 -26.95 18.83 -27.69
CA MET A 1 -26.88 17.70 -26.73
C MET A 1 -25.58 16.93 -27.01
N SER A 2 -24.53 17.24 -26.29
CA SER A 2 -23.26 16.49 -26.41
C SER A 2 -23.44 15.19 -25.63
N LEU A 3 -23.20 14.06 -26.31
CA LEU A 3 -23.14 12.75 -25.67
C LEU A 3 -22.02 12.76 -24.61
N PRO A 4 -22.22 12.12 -23.45
CA PRO A 4 -21.15 11.98 -22.47
C PRO A 4 -20.00 11.20 -23.14
N GLN A 5 -18.81 11.79 -23.18
CA GLN A 5 -17.59 11.07 -23.54
C GLN A 5 -17.41 9.97 -22.51
N THR A 6 -17.61 8.73 -22.95
CA THR A 6 -17.20 7.55 -22.21
C THR A 6 -15.66 7.65 -22.09
N HIS A 7 -15.14 8.09 -20.96
CA HIS A 7 -13.73 7.91 -20.64
C HIS A 7 -13.48 6.41 -20.66
N MET A 8 -12.91 5.92 -21.74
CA MET A 8 -12.29 4.59 -21.72
C MET A 8 -11.19 4.68 -20.66
N THR A 9 -11.44 4.10 -19.51
CA THR A 9 -10.43 3.97 -18.46
C THR A 9 -9.27 3.19 -19.06
N GLN A 10 -8.12 3.86 -19.19
CA GLN A 10 -6.89 3.24 -19.68
C GLN A 10 -6.56 2.08 -18.75
N SER A 11 -6.23 0.91 -19.30
CA SER A 11 -5.79 -0.23 -18.49
C SER A 11 -4.59 0.19 -17.62
N PRO A 12 -4.57 -0.18 -16.34
CA PRO A 12 -3.47 0.18 -15.47
C PRO A 12 -2.15 -0.47 -15.92
N ASP A 13 -1.06 0.30 -15.92
CA ASP A 13 0.28 -0.20 -16.21
C ASP A 13 0.84 -1.05 -15.06
N ILE A 14 0.42 -0.72 -13.84
CA ILE A 14 0.84 -1.39 -12.62
C ILE A 14 -0.27 -1.36 -11.56
N LEU A 15 -0.40 -2.45 -10.84
CA LEU A 15 -1.25 -2.53 -9.66
C LEU A 15 -0.42 -2.33 -8.41
N CYS A 16 -0.86 -1.43 -7.52
CA CYS A 16 -0.24 -1.22 -6.22
C CYS A 16 -1.16 -1.80 -5.14
N ILE A 17 -0.75 -2.93 -4.55
CA ILE A 17 -1.56 -3.71 -3.60
C ILE A 17 -0.95 -3.56 -2.21
N GLY A 18 -1.71 -3.02 -1.26
CA GLY A 18 -1.26 -2.82 0.10
C GLY A 18 -1.90 -1.63 0.80
N SER A 19 -1.15 -0.94 1.65
CA SER A 19 -1.66 0.13 2.50
C SER A 19 -1.95 1.42 1.72
N VAL A 20 -3.17 1.91 1.93
CA VAL A 20 -3.69 3.21 1.50
C VAL A 20 -4.39 3.81 2.71
N LEU A 21 -3.83 4.88 3.25
CA LEU A 21 -4.23 5.43 4.55
C LEU A 21 -3.89 6.91 4.65
N TRP A 22 -4.25 7.54 5.77
CA TRP A 22 -3.81 8.88 6.10
C TRP A 22 -2.53 8.86 6.94
N ASP A 23 -1.48 9.54 6.49
CA ASP A 23 -0.32 9.89 7.30
C ASP A 23 -0.62 11.18 8.09
N VAL A 24 -0.67 11.09 9.41
CA VAL A 24 -0.82 12.19 10.35
C VAL A 24 0.51 12.43 11.03
N ILE A 25 1.22 13.49 10.65
CA ILE A 25 2.60 13.71 11.08
C ILE A 25 2.71 15.02 11.84
N GLY A 26 3.05 14.92 13.13
CA GLY A 26 3.40 16.05 13.98
C GLY A 26 4.90 16.32 13.93
N ARG A 27 5.31 17.51 13.50
CA ARG A 27 6.73 17.91 13.42
C ARG A 27 7.04 19.12 14.27
N SER A 28 8.13 19.05 15.03
CA SER A 28 8.71 20.17 15.75
C SER A 28 10.14 20.44 15.29
N THR A 29 10.52 21.71 15.22
CA THR A 29 11.91 22.13 14.99
C THR A 29 12.77 22.00 16.24
N ARG A 30 12.17 21.66 17.38
CA ARG A 30 12.86 21.42 18.66
C ARG A 30 13.12 19.95 18.87
N ALA A 31 14.18 19.62 19.60
CA ALA A 31 14.37 18.27 20.10
C ALA A 31 13.24 17.91 21.08
N MET A 32 12.73 16.69 20.96
CA MET A 32 11.64 16.18 21.79
C MET A 32 12.12 15.00 22.62
N GLN A 33 11.56 14.87 23.82
CA GLN A 33 11.70 13.71 24.69
C GLN A 33 10.34 13.10 24.96
N ALA A 34 10.29 11.84 25.35
CA ALA A 34 9.05 11.20 25.75
C ALA A 34 8.37 12.01 26.88
N GLY A 35 7.08 12.29 26.72
CA GLY A 35 6.29 13.09 27.65
C GLY A 35 6.46 14.61 27.52
N SER A 36 7.24 15.12 26.56
CA SER A 36 7.35 16.56 26.33
C SER A 36 6.18 17.11 25.49
N ASP A 37 5.79 18.35 25.80
CA ASP A 37 4.88 19.17 24.99
C ASP A 37 5.69 20.32 24.38
N VAL A 38 5.76 20.37 23.06
CA VAL A 38 6.52 21.38 22.33
C VAL A 38 5.69 21.96 21.16
N PRO A 39 5.89 23.24 20.82
CA PRO A 39 5.26 23.82 19.64
C PRO A 39 5.68 23.08 18.36
N GLY A 40 4.71 22.80 17.48
CA GLY A 40 4.94 22.10 16.23
C GLY A 40 3.82 22.32 15.23
N ARG A 41 3.87 21.60 14.12
CA ARG A 41 2.80 21.53 13.12
C ARG A 41 2.37 20.09 12.94
N ILE A 42 1.06 19.91 12.77
CA ILE A 42 0.47 18.62 12.40
C ILE A 42 -0.02 18.74 10.98
N THR A 43 0.39 17.80 10.13
CA THR A 43 -0.05 17.67 8.74
C THR A 43 -0.72 16.33 8.53
N ARG A 44 -1.73 16.29 7.66
CA ARG A 44 -2.37 15.07 7.20
C ARG A 44 -2.17 14.95 5.69
N LEU A 45 -1.62 13.84 5.24
CA LEU A 45 -1.28 13.60 3.85
C LEU A 45 -1.76 12.21 3.42
N PRO A 46 -2.19 12.02 2.15
CA PRO A 46 -2.35 10.67 1.63
C PRO A 46 -1.06 9.88 1.75
N GLY A 47 -1.14 8.65 2.27
CA GLY A 47 0.02 7.84 2.56
C GLY A 47 -0.28 6.34 2.56
N GLY A 48 0.64 5.59 3.14
CA GLY A 48 0.71 4.14 3.02
C GLY A 48 1.64 3.70 1.89
N VAL A 49 2.29 2.54 2.04
CA VAL A 49 3.36 2.12 1.12
C VAL A 49 2.85 1.95 -0.31
N ALA A 50 1.71 1.28 -0.51
CA ALA A 50 1.12 1.11 -1.85
C ALA A 50 0.73 2.46 -2.47
N MET A 51 0.18 3.38 -1.67
CA MET A 51 -0.14 4.75 -2.09
C MET A 51 1.12 5.52 -2.49
N ASN A 52 2.19 5.46 -1.69
CA ASN A 52 3.46 6.16 -1.94
C ASN A 52 4.13 5.64 -3.22
N ILE A 53 4.09 4.33 -3.46
CA ILE A 53 4.55 3.72 -4.72
C ILE A 53 3.73 4.28 -5.89
N ALA A 54 2.40 4.25 -5.80
CA ALA A 54 1.52 4.74 -6.85
C ALA A 54 1.75 6.24 -7.16
N MET A 55 1.83 7.08 -6.12
CA MET A 55 2.14 8.51 -6.28
C MET A 55 3.49 8.74 -6.96
N THR A 56 4.50 7.93 -6.64
CA THR A 56 5.82 8.02 -7.26
C THR A 56 5.75 7.61 -8.73
N LEU A 57 5.14 6.48 -9.04
CA LEU A 57 4.99 5.99 -10.42
C LEU A 57 4.21 6.96 -11.30
N LYS A 58 3.18 7.62 -10.75
CA LYS A 58 2.44 8.66 -11.47
C LYS A 58 3.31 9.83 -11.93
N ARG A 59 4.36 10.18 -11.17
CA ARG A 59 5.33 11.22 -11.56
C ARG A 59 6.21 10.82 -12.75
N PHE A 60 6.24 9.53 -13.10
CA PHE A 60 6.91 8.98 -14.27
C PHE A 60 5.93 8.64 -15.40
N ASP A 61 4.75 9.29 -15.40
CA ASP A 61 3.69 9.14 -16.40
C ASP A 61 3.10 7.73 -16.54
N LEU A 62 3.28 6.87 -15.52
CA LEU A 62 2.59 5.58 -15.42
C LEU A 62 1.16 5.75 -14.91
N HIS A 63 0.32 4.74 -15.16
CA HIS A 63 -1.08 4.71 -14.74
C HIS A 63 -1.28 3.63 -13.65
N PRO A 64 -0.87 3.91 -12.39
CA PRO A 64 -1.03 2.97 -11.30
C PRO A 64 -2.49 2.88 -10.86
N ALA A 65 -2.93 1.66 -10.52
CA ALA A 65 -4.20 1.41 -9.87
C ALA A 65 -4.00 0.88 -8.45
N LEU A 66 -4.82 1.34 -7.51
CA LEU A 66 -4.75 0.97 -6.11
C LEU A 66 -5.70 -0.20 -5.80
N LEU A 67 -5.16 -1.26 -5.19
CA LEU A 67 -5.91 -2.34 -4.59
C LEU A 67 -5.64 -2.34 -3.09
N SER A 68 -6.60 -1.88 -2.34
CA SER A 68 -6.54 -1.73 -0.88
C SER A 68 -7.95 -1.70 -0.31
N VAL A 69 -8.08 -1.47 0.98
CA VAL A 69 -9.34 -1.17 1.64
C VAL A 69 -9.37 0.29 2.09
N VAL A 70 -10.53 0.91 1.95
CA VAL A 70 -10.82 2.24 2.48
C VAL A 70 -12.24 2.22 3.05
N GLY A 71 -12.43 2.76 4.25
CA GLY A 71 -13.73 2.85 4.89
C GLY A 71 -14.74 3.68 4.06
N GLN A 72 -16.02 3.47 4.32
CA GLN A 72 -17.09 4.35 3.80
C GLN A 72 -17.31 5.57 4.70
N ASP A 73 -16.38 5.82 5.62
CA ASP A 73 -16.34 6.99 6.48
C ASP A 73 -15.91 8.27 5.72
N LEU A 74 -15.97 9.41 6.41
CA LEU A 74 -15.56 10.69 5.83
C LEU A 74 -14.08 10.71 5.45
N ASP A 75 -13.22 10.15 6.31
CA ASP A 75 -11.78 10.05 6.03
C ASP A 75 -11.49 9.27 4.76
N GLY A 76 -12.25 8.19 4.49
CA GLY A 76 -12.11 7.41 3.28
C GLY A 76 -12.60 8.15 2.03
N GLN A 77 -13.66 8.94 2.14
CA GLN A 77 -14.13 9.76 1.03
C GLN A 77 -13.08 10.83 0.67
N GLU A 78 -12.52 11.52 1.68
CA GLU A 78 -11.49 12.53 1.48
C GLU A 78 -10.19 11.92 0.93
N LEU A 79 -9.79 10.73 1.40
CA LEU A 79 -8.59 10.02 0.93
C LEU A 79 -8.69 9.64 -0.54
N ILE A 80 -9.85 9.13 -0.96
CA ILE A 80 -10.12 8.81 -2.37
C ILE A 80 -10.08 10.07 -3.23
N ALA A 81 -10.78 11.12 -2.81
CA ALA A 81 -10.75 12.39 -3.54
C ALA A 81 -9.32 12.95 -3.68
N ALA A 82 -8.51 12.85 -2.61
CA ALA A 82 -7.12 13.26 -2.66
C ALA A 82 -6.28 12.38 -3.62
N ALA A 83 -6.51 11.07 -3.65
CA ALA A 83 -5.84 10.15 -4.57
C ALA A 83 -6.21 10.46 -6.04
N GLU A 84 -7.47 10.75 -6.31
CA GLU A 84 -7.96 11.12 -7.65
C GLU A 84 -7.36 12.46 -8.13
N VAL A 85 -7.24 13.45 -7.25
CA VAL A 85 -6.55 14.73 -7.55
C VAL A 85 -5.08 14.48 -7.92
N LEU A 86 -4.44 13.47 -7.33
CA LEU A 86 -3.08 13.04 -7.66
C LEU A 86 -3.01 12.20 -8.95
N GLY A 87 -4.15 11.94 -9.61
CA GLY A 87 -4.25 11.18 -10.85
C GLY A 87 -4.11 9.67 -10.69
N LEU A 88 -4.41 9.14 -9.51
CA LEU A 88 -4.37 7.71 -9.22
C LEU A 88 -5.72 7.07 -9.55
N ASN A 89 -5.69 5.82 -10.02
CA ASN A 89 -6.91 5.04 -10.24
C ASN A 89 -7.35 4.38 -8.94
N THR A 90 -8.52 4.81 -8.43
CA THR A 90 -9.15 4.37 -7.18
C THR A 90 -10.31 3.40 -7.39
N GLU A 91 -10.64 3.06 -8.65
CA GLU A 91 -11.81 2.24 -9.02
C GLU A 91 -11.81 0.85 -8.36
N TYR A 92 -10.62 0.31 -8.09
CA TYR A 92 -10.45 -1.04 -7.57
C TYR A 92 -10.31 -1.12 -6.05
N LEU A 93 -10.44 0.01 -5.34
CA LEU A 93 -10.44 0.02 -3.89
C LEU A 93 -11.67 -0.70 -3.31
N TYR A 94 -11.43 -1.59 -2.36
CA TYR A 94 -12.51 -2.20 -1.58
C TYR A 94 -13.05 -1.16 -0.58
N ARG A 95 -14.33 -0.78 -0.74
CA ARG A 95 -15.03 0.15 0.15
C ARG A 95 -15.74 -0.62 1.24
N SER A 96 -15.19 -0.57 2.46
CA SER A 96 -15.76 -1.29 3.61
C SER A 96 -16.82 -0.48 4.33
N GLN A 97 -17.91 -1.14 4.74
CA GLN A 97 -18.98 -0.52 5.54
C GLN A 97 -18.70 -0.63 7.04
N ASP A 98 -17.94 -1.61 7.44
CA ASP A 98 -17.71 -2.05 8.82
C ASP A 98 -16.27 -1.81 9.32
N LEU A 99 -15.35 -1.46 8.41
CA LEU A 99 -13.96 -1.15 8.75
C LEU A 99 -13.70 0.34 8.52
N PRO A 100 -13.07 1.05 9.48
CA PRO A 100 -12.72 2.45 9.31
C PRO A 100 -11.56 2.63 8.32
N THR A 101 -11.30 3.86 7.90
CA THR A 101 -10.11 4.19 7.12
C THR A 101 -8.87 4.15 8.01
N ASP A 102 -7.86 3.40 7.61
CA ASP A 102 -6.59 3.25 8.34
C ASP A 102 -5.79 4.56 8.40
N ARG A 103 -4.92 4.66 9.41
CA ARG A 103 -4.09 5.85 9.65
C ARG A 103 -2.70 5.45 10.16
N TYR A 104 -1.72 6.24 9.78
CA TYR A 104 -0.41 6.22 10.41
C TYR A 104 -0.19 7.55 11.14
N MET A 105 0.24 7.50 12.37
CA MET A 105 0.57 8.69 13.16
C MET A 105 2.04 8.66 13.53
N ALA A 106 2.76 9.76 13.27
CA ALA A 106 4.15 9.93 13.66
C ALA A 106 4.37 11.26 14.38
N ILE A 107 5.28 11.26 15.34
CA ILE A 107 5.76 12.43 16.06
C ILE A 107 7.26 12.54 15.81
N GLU A 108 7.68 13.65 15.22
CA GLU A 108 9.05 13.92 14.82
C GLU A 108 9.55 15.21 15.47
N GLY A 109 10.73 15.14 16.08
CA GLY A 109 11.47 16.30 16.56
C GLY A 109 12.70 16.58 15.69
N SER A 110 13.48 17.62 16.01
CA SER A 110 14.77 17.85 15.35
C SER A 110 15.77 16.71 15.57
N ASN A 111 15.52 15.86 16.54
CA ASN A 111 16.28 14.66 16.88
C ASN A 111 15.71 13.37 16.26
N GLY A 112 14.82 13.49 15.27
CA GLY A 112 14.27 12.36 14.52
C GLY A 112 12.89 11.91 14.98
N LEU A 113 12.53 10.67 14.62
CA LEU A 113 11.28 10.05 15.00
C LEU A 113 11.26 9.73 16.49
N ILE A 114 10.26 10.25 17.21
CA ILE A 114 10.09 10.04 18.64
C ILE A 114 9.17 8.86 18.93
N ALA A 115 8.05 8.79 18.20
CA ALA A 115 7.07 7.72 18.31
C ALA A 115 6.23 7.63 17.04
N ALA A 116 5.72 6.43 16.75
CA ALA A 116 4.75 6.22 15.69
C ALA A 116 3.75 5.12 16.06
N ILE A 117 2.55 5.23 15.50
CA ILE A 117 1.50 4.21 15.58
C ILE A 117 1.03 3.95 14.15
N ALA A 118 1.10 2.70 13.72
CA ALA A 118 0.54 2.25 12.45
C ALA A 118 -0.78 1.52 12.73
N ASP A 119 -1.89 2.21 12.47
CA ASP A 119 -3.21 1.60 12.47
C ASP A 119 -3.53 1.10 11.07
N ALA A 120 -3.28 -0.18 10.84
CA ALA A 120 -3.51 -0.89 9.58
C ALA A 120 -4.46 -2.09 9.78
N HIS A 121 -5.31 -2.01 10.80
CA HIS A 121 -6.23 -3.10 11.17
C HIS A 121 -7.25 -3.38 10.08
N SER A 122 -7.72 -2.36 9.37
CA SER A 122 -8.69 -2.53 8.30
C SER A 122 -8.09 -3.22 7.10
N LEU A 123 -6.83 -2.93 6.75
CA LEU A 123 -6.11 -3.66 5.70
C LEU A 123 -5.96 -5.14 6.06
N GLU A 124 -5.57 -5.44 7.29
CA GLU A 124 -5.41 -6.82 7.76
C GLU A 124 -6.76 -7.57 7.80
N ALA A 125 -7.83 -6.92 8.29
CA ALA A 125 -9.17 -7.51 8.40
C ALA A 125 -9.88 -7.67 7.05
N ALA A 126 -9.60 -6.80 6.08
CA ALA A 126 -10.14 -6.93 4.73
C ALA A 126 -9.65 -8.20 4.03
N GLY A 127 -8.41 -8.61 4.29
CA GLY A 127 -7.82 -9.83 3.74
C GLY A 127 -7.90 -9.85 2.21
N ASP A 128 -8.37 -10.97 1.64
CA ASP A 128 -8.47 -11.18 0.20
C ASP A 128 -9.56 -10.36 -0.52
N LYS A 129 -10.42 -9.65 0.22
CA LYS A 129 -11.45 -8.79 -0.38
C LYS A 129 -10.83 -7.72 -1.30
N ILE A 130 -9.61 -7.26 -0.99
CA ILE A 130 -8.89 -6.29 -1.81
C ILE A 130 -8.42 -6.88 -3.15
N LEU A 131 -8.35 -8.21 -3.28
CA LEU A 131 -7.90 -8.92 -4.48
C LEU A 131 -9.05 -9.27 -5.44
N ARG A 132 -10.30 -9.03 -5.06
CA ARG A 132 -11.48 -9.35 -5.89
C ARG A 132 -11.39 -8.86 -7.32
N PRO A 133 -10.86 -7.65 -7.64
CA PRO A 133 -10.74 -7.19 -9.02
C PRO A 133 -9.90 -8.11 -9.92
N LEU A 134 -8.97 -8.87 -9.34
CA LEU A 134 -8.15 -9.84 -10.07
C LEU A 134 -8.87 -11.16 -10.36
N ALA A 135 -10.01 -11.42 -9.68
CA ALA A 135 -10.77 -12.66 -9.79
C ALA A 135 -12.11 -12.49 -10.50
N ASP A 136 -12.71 -11.30 -10.47
CA ASP A 136 -14.08 -11.04 -10.90
C ASP A 136 -14.21 -10.54 -12.35
N GLY A 137 -13.10 -10.45 -13.07
CA GLY A 137 -13.04 -10.07 -14.48
C GLY A 137 -12.74 -8.59 -14.75
N ARG A 138 -12.68 -7.73 -13.71
CA ARG A 138 -12.34 -6.31 -13.89
C ARG A 138 -10.87 -6.11 -14.27
N LEU A 139 -9.95 -6.85 -13.66
CA LEU A 139 -8.51 -6.83 -13.96
C LEU A 139 -8.00 -8.19 -14.46
N GLY A 140 -8.71 -9.26 -14.17
CA GLY A 140 -8.33 -10.61 -14.53
C GLY A 140 -9.34 -11.62 -14.02
N ARG A 141 -9.07 -12.89 -14.28
CA ARG A 141 -9.80 -14.07 -13.77
C ARG A 141 -8.89 -15.29 -13.79
N ALA A 142 -9.31 -16.40 -13.20
CA ALA A 142 -8.49 -17.60 -13.11
C ALA A 142 -7.97 -18.12 -14.46
N GLU A 143 -8.82 -18.05 -15.51
CA GLU A 143 -8.50 -18.50 -16.88
C GLU A 143 -7.65 -17.49 -17.66
N GLN A 144 -7.68 -16.22 -17.24
CA GLN A 144 -6.94 -15.10 -17.82
C GLN A 144 -6.41 -14.20 -16.70
N PRO A 145 -5.39 -14.64 -15.96
CA PRO A 145 -4.84 -13.86 -14.85
C PRO A 145 -4.19 -12.56 -15.37
N PHE A 146 -4.13 -11.58 -14.51
CA PHE A 146 -3.44 -10.33 -14.81
C PHE A 146 -1.95 -10.59 -15.14
N HIS A 147 -1.45 -10.00 -16.22
CA HIS A 147 -0.09 -10.21 -16.75
C HIS A 147 0.84 -9.01 -16.57
N GLY A 148 0.41 -7.97 -15.87
CA GLY A 148 1.17 -6.75 -15.69
C GLY A 148 2.08 -6.76 -14.47
N LEU A 149 2.64 -5.60 -14.21
CA LEU A 149 3.42 -5.33 -13.01
C LEU A 149 2.49 -5.21 -11.79
N ILE A 150 2.89 -5.80 -10.68
CA ILE A 150 2.20 -5.68 -9.40
C ILE A 150 3.21 -5.30 -8.33
N ALA A 151 3.04 -4.14 -7.73
CA ALA A 151 3.76 -3.74 -6.53
C ALA A 151 3.03 -4.27 -5.28
N LEU A 152 3.73 -5.01 -4.43
CA LEU A 152 3.23 -5.54 -3.15
C LEU A 152 3.92 -4.88 -1.97
N ASP A 153 3.16 -4.61 -0.95
CA ASP A 153 3.55 -3.93 0.27
C ASP A 153 3.56 -4.91 1.46
N GLY A 154 4.63 -4.89 2.24
CA GLY A 154 4.83 -5.71 3.44
C GLY A 154 3.86 -5.41 4.60
N ASN A 155 2.92 -4.47 4.46
CA ASN A 155 1.82 -4.30 5.41
C ASN A 155 0.75 -5.39 5.29
N LEU A 156 0.72 -6.11 4.17
CA LEU A 156 -0.15 -7.28 4.01
C LEU A 156 0.19 -8.36 5.03
N THR A 157 -0.81 -9.13 5.46
CA THR A 157 -0.59 -10.24 6.40
C THR A 157 0.20 -11.37 5.76
N VAL A 158 0.95 -12.13 6.56
CA VAL A 158 1.67 -13.33 6.10
C VAL A 158 0.72 -14.30 5.39
N GLY A 159 -0.50 -14.48 5.93
CA GLY A 159 -1.51 -15.35 5.34
C GLY A 159 -1.94 -14.88 3.94
N LEU A 160 -2.16 -13.58 3.75
CA LEU A 160 -2.54 -13.03 2.44
C LEU A 160 -1.36 -13.11 1.45
N LEU A 161 -0.13 -12.84 1.88
CA LEU A 161 1.06 -12.99 1.06
C LEU A 161 1.30 -14.45 0.63
N ALA A 162 1.06 -15.41 1.52
CA ALA A 162 1.11 -16.84 1.20
C ALA A 162 0.01 -17.23 0.18
N GLN A 163 -1.20 -16.70 0.35
CA GLN A 163 -2.28 -16.89 -0.61
C GLN A 163 -1.92 -16.30 -1.99
N ILE A 164 -1.34 -15.11 -2.05
CA ILE A 164 -0.84 -14.50 -3.29
C ILE A 164 0.20 -15.38 -3.96
N ALA A 165 1.20 -15.85 -3.19
CA ALA A 165 2.28 -16.70 -3.69
C ALA A 165 1.79 -18.02 -4.33
N ALA A 166 0.71 -18.59 -3.79
CA ALA A 166 0.14 -19.87 -4.25
C ALA A 166 -0.98 -19.70 -5.30
N SER A 167 -1.50 -18.49 -5.50
CA SER A 167 -2.69 -18.28 -6.31
C SER A 167 -2.37 -18.26 -7.80
N PRO A 168 -3.16 -18.97 -8.65
CA PRO A 168 -3.02 -18.89 -10.10
C PRO A 168 -3.28 -17.49 -10.67
N LEU A 169 -3.98 -16.62 -9.93
CA LEU A 169 -4.21 -15.23 -10.34
C LEU A 169 -2.92 -14.41 -10.44
N PHE A 170 -1.87 -14.83 -9.73
CA PHE A 170 -0.57 -14.15 -9.71
C PHE A 170 0.53 -14.93 -10.45
N ALA A 171 0.26 -16.15 -10.93
CA ALA A 171 1.26 -17.05 -11.50
C ALA A 171 2.03 -16.47 -12.69
N ARG A 172 1.51 -15.45 -13.36
CA ARG A 172 2.14 -14.76 -14.50
C ARG A 172 2.45 -13.29 -14.21
N ALA A 173 2.20 -12.83 -13.01
CA ALA A 173 2.47 -11.44 -12.62
C ALA A 173 3.96 -11.23 -12.38
N ASP A 174 4.46 -10.06 -12.74
CA ASP A 174 5.78 -9.56 -12.33
C ASP A 174 5.61 -8.82 -11.01
N LEU A 175 6.02 -9.47 -9.90
CA LEU A 175 5.83 -8.98 -8.54
C LEU A 175 7.03 -8.12 -8.11
N ARG A 176 6.77 -6.88 -7.74
CA ARG A 176 7.73 -5.92 -7.19
C ARG A 176 7.39 -5.66 -5.74
N ILE A 177 8.22 -6.12 -4.82
CA ILE A 177 7.86 -6.30 -3.42
C ILE A 177 8.77 -5.45 -2.55
N ALA A 178 8.17 -4.63 -1.68
CA ALA A 178 8.88 -3.83 -0.70
C ALA A 178 8.35 -4.11 0.71
N PRO A 179 9.20 -4.35 1.71
CA PRO A 179 8.78 -4.38 3.10
C PRO A 179 8.34 -2.98 3.52
N ALA A 180 7.37 -2.90 4.41
CA ALA A 180 6.93 -1.62 4.93
C ALA A 180 7.89 -1.05 5.98
N SER A 181 8.64 -1.93 6.63
CA SER A 181 9.65 -1.62 7.64
C SER A 181 10.46 -2.89 7.96
N PRO A 182 11.65 -2.79 8.59
CA PRO A 182 12.43 -3.95 9.00
C PRO A 182 11.62 -4.96 9.81
N GLY A 183 10.82 -4.51 10.78
CA GLY A 183 9.96 -5.39 11.59
C GLY A 183 8.86 -6.14 10.84
N LYS A 184 8.69 -5.90 9.53
CA LYS A 184 7.74 -6.58 8.65
C LYS A 184 8.44 -7.36 7.52
N ALA A 185 9.77 -7.32 7.43
CA ALA A 185 10.52 -7.95 6.35
C ALA A 185 10.27 -9.46 6.25
N GLU A 186 10.20 -10.15 7.38
CA GLU A 186 9.92 -11.60 7.44
C GLU A 186 8.52 -11.97 6.94
N ARG A 187 7.57 -11.03 6.88
CA ARG A 187 6.26 -11.29 6.26
C ARG A 187 6.37 -11.69 4.79
N LEU A 188 7.46 -11.30 4.11
CA LEU A 188 7.70 -11.55 2.68
C LEU A 188 8.20 -12.96 2.38
N LEU A 189 8.58 -13.76 3.37
CA LEU A 189 9.12 -15.12 3.21
C LEU A 189 8.29 -16.01 2.26
N PRO A 190 6.93 -16.00 2.29
CA PRO A 190 6.13 -16.81 1.38
C PRO A 190 6.35 -16.51 -0.11
N LEU A 191 6.82 -15.29 -0.43
CA LEU A 191 7.02 -14.84 -1.81
C LEU A 191 8.40 -15.20 -2.39
N LEU A 192 9.35 -15.66 -1.59
CA LEU A 192 10.69 -16.02 -2.05
C LEU A 192 10.71 -17.14 -3.11
N GLY A 193 9.72 -18.01 -3.08
CA GLY A 193 9.58 -19.10 -4.06
C GLY A 193 8.79 -18.73 -5.32
N HIS A 194 8.23 -17.52 -5.41
CA HIS A 194 7.42 -17.11 -6.56
C HIS A 194 8.33 -16.71 -7.73
N PRO A 195 8.19 -17.32 -8.94
CA PRO A 195 9.14 -17.14 -10.04
C PRO A 195 9.20 -15.71 -10.59
N GLY A 196 8.14 -14.93 -10.42
CA GLY A 196 8.06 -13.53 -10.84
C GLY A 196 8.38 -12.52 -9.73
N ALA A 197 8.85 -12.94 -8.55
CA ALA A 197 9.10 -12.04 -7.44
C ALA A 197 10.48 -11.37 -7.50
N THR A 198 10.48 -10.04 -7.29
CA THR A 198 11.69 -9.24 -7.03
C THR A 198 11.47 -8.44 -5.75
N LEU A 199 12.34 -8.63 -4.76
CA LEU A 199 12.30 -7.94 -3.49
C LEU A 199 13.24 -6.73 -3.52
N TYR A 200 12.75 -5.58 -3.04
CA TYR A 200 13.51 -4.36 -2.84
C TYR A 200 13.69 -4.15 -1.34
N VAL A 201 14.86 -4.48 -0.83
CA VAL A 201 15.16 -4.52 0.60
C VAL A 201 16.47 -3.77 0.87
N ASN A 202 16.59 -3.18 2.06
CA ASN A 202 17.86 -2.70 2.58
C ASN A 202 18.65 -3.85 3.23
N VAL A 203 19.87 -3.57 3.73
CA VAL A 203 20.74 -4.59 4.33
C VAL A 203 20.09 -5.24 5.55
N GLU A 204 19.54 -4.44 6.47
CA GLU A 204 18.88 -4.92 7.70
C GLU A 204 17.69 -5.85 7.36
N GLU A 205 16.87 -5.46 6.40
CA GLU A 205 15.73 -6.27 5.93
C GLU A 205 16.19 -7.57 5.27
N ALA A 206 17.28 -7.52 4.50
CA ALA A 206 17.86 -8.73 3.89
C ALA A 206 18.41 -9.69 4.94
N GLU A 207 19.07 -9.17 5.98
CA GLU A 207 19.56 -9.95 7.12
C GLU A 207 18.43 -10.68 7.83
N LEU A 208 17.32 -9.97 8.11
CA LEU A 208 16.13 -10.55 8.73
C LEU A 208 15.49 -11.65 7.85
N ILE A 209 15.35 -11.41 6.56
CA ILE A 209 14.77 -12.39 5.63
C ILE A 209 15.66 -13.65 5.50
N LEU A 210 16.98 -13.48 5.47
CA LEU A 210 17.93 -14.58 5.25
C LEU A 210 18.40 -15.23 6.56
N GLY A 211 18.05 -14.67 7.71
CA GLY A 211 18.44 -15.18 9.02
C GLY A 211 19.95 -15.18 9.25
N ARG A 212 20.66 -14.22 8.64
CA ARG A 212 22.12 -14.09 8.78
C ARG A 212 22.59 -12.65 8.67
N ASP A 213 23.65 -12.33 9.40
CA ASP A 213 24.34 -11.06 9.39
C ASP A 213 25.29 -10.96 8.17
N PHE A 214 25.38 -9.78 7.56
CA PHE A 214 26.29 -9.46 6.45
C PHE A 214 27.41 -8.49 6.86
N SER A 215 27.44 -8.03 8.14
CA SER A 215 28.49 -7.15 8.68
C SER A 215 29.80 -7.88 9.00
#